data_7174d584766cce6b428e3064e05b21a7
#
_entry.id   7174d584766cce6b428e3064e05b21a7
#
_cell.length_a   1.000
_cell.length_b   1.000
_cell.length_c   1.000
_cell.angle_alpha   90.00
_cell.angle_beta   90.00
_cell.angle_gamma   90.00
#
_symmetry.space_group_name_H-M   'P 1'
#
loop_
_entity.id
_entity.type
_entity.pdbx_description
1 polymer ?
#
loop_
_entity_poly.entity_id
_entity_poly.type
_entity_poly.pdbx_seq_one_letter_code
_entity_poly.pdbx_strand_id
1 'polypeptide(L)'
;SGSDEAANLVRPLLDAVALGSTKRVGRLMAPLGIRYIVIPLLDRVHSTSDSPLPLPLGFREAFAEQLDLRNVYGPSSMVIFENSQWIPLTGMLSAVAAQQSSEGGSDALVATELTGSIAVLNGTTSWDSPSQEIPAGRLHVGFPFDSRWTLSINGESVKPQASFGTVMNFETGSGGIAELKYATPLTRYIWVLLQVLLWAFVALGVLQPKWRGRRAGQKFVLPESTPVVVLSVDAKPGEQS
;
A
#
# COMPACT_ATOMS: atom_id res chain seq x y z
N SER A 1 5.37 -0.80 -3.34
CA SER A 1 4.38 -1.35 -2.38
C SER A 1 3.01 -0.83 -2.78
N GLY A 2 1.91 -1.55 -2.43
CA GLY A 2 0.55 -1.13 -2.83
C GLY A 2 0.13 0.26 -2.33
N SER A 3 0.78 0.79 -1.29
CA SER A 3 0.56 2.14 -0.81
C SER A 3 1.04 3.21 -1.80
N ASP A 4 2.11 2.95 -2.53
CA ASP A 4 2.69 3.90 -3.47
C ASP A 4 1.85 3.98 -4.76
N GLU A 5 1.28 2.85 -5.19
CA GLU A 5 0.39 2.82 -6.36
C GLU A 5 -0.92 3.57 -6.09
N ALA A 6 -1.54 3.37 -4.92
CA ALA A 6 -2.72 4.11 -4.53
C ALA A 6 -2.44 5.62 -4.41
N ALA A 7 -1.29 6.00 -3.82
CA ALA A 7 -0.88 7.39 -3.72
C ALA A 7 -0.67 8.02 -5.11
N ASN A 8 -0.12 7.28 -6.07
CA ASN A 8 0.09 7.74 -7.44
C ASN A 8 -1.23 7.99 -8.19
N LEU A 9 -2.30 7.26 -7.86
CA LEU A 9 -3.63 7.51 -8.43
C LEU A 9 -4.31 8.73 -7.82
N VAL A 10 -4.14 8.96 -6.52
CA VAL A 10 -4.82 10.05 -5.81
C VAL A 10 -4.11 11.40 -5.98
N ARG A 11 -2.77 11.42 -6.06
CA ARG A 11 -1.99 12.67 -6.15
C ARG A 11 -2.42 13.58 -7.32
N PRO A 12 -2.57 13.10 -8.56
CA PRO A 12 -3.02 13.94 -9.67
C PRO A 12 -4.40 14.55 -9.43
N LEU A 13 -5.28 13.87 -8.68
CA LEU A 13 -6.61 14.37 -8.35
C LEU A 13 -6.53 15.50 -7.32
N LEU A 14 -5.64 15.38 -6.33
CA LEU A 14 -5.37 16.45 -5.36
C LEU A 14 -4.76 17.68 -6.05
N ASP A 15 -3.84 17.47 -6.97
CA ASP A 15 -3.22 18.54 -7.77
C ASP A 15 -4.28 19.23 -8.63
N ALA A 16 -5.21 18.49 -9.24
CA ALA A 16 -6.31 19.05 -10.01
C ALA A 16 -7.26 19.92 -9.16
N VAL A 17 -7.51 19.54 -7.90
CA VAL A 17 -8.26 20.36 -6.95
C VAL A 17 -7.48 21.64 -6.60
N ALA A 18 -6.20 21.51 -6.26
CA ALA A 18 -5.35 22.64 -5.87
C ALA A 18 -5.19 23.66 -7.00
N LEU A 19 -5.13 23.20 -8.26
CA LEU A 19 -5.08 24.06 -9.45
C LEU A 19 -6.44 24.60 -9.89
N GLY A 20 -7.54 24.17 -9.26
CA GLY A 20 -8.89 24.56 -9.65
C GLY A 20 -9.34 24.01 -11.01
N SER A 21 -8.64 23.02 -11.56
CA SER A 21 -8.90 22.42 -12.88
C SER A 21 -10.13 21.50 -12.89
N THR A 22 -10.63 21.12 -11.72
CA THR A 22 -11.89 20.37 -11.57
C THR A 22 -12.76 20.94 -10.46
N LYS A 23 -14.07 20.79 -10.61
CA LYS A 23 -15.08 21.03 -9.57
C LYS A 23 -15.88 19.75 -9.25
N ARG A 24 -15.40 18.59 -9.72
CA ARG A 24 -16.04 17.28 -9.57
C ARG A 24 -15.05 16.18 -9.20
N VAL A 25 -14.17 16.48 -8.24
CA VAL A 25 -13.16 15.53 -7.77
C VAL A 25 -13.77 14.28 -7.13
N GLY A 26 -14.97 14.39 -6.55
CA GLY A 26 -15.70 13.25 -5.99
C GLY A 26 -15.97 12.17 -7.04
N ARG A 27 -16.40 12.56 -8.25
CA ARG A 27 -16.57 11.61 -9.36
C ARG A 27 -15.27 10.97 -9.82
N LEU A 28 -14.19 11.75 -9.86
CA LEU A 28 -12.87 11.22 -10.21
C LEU A 28 -12.32 10.24 -9.17
N MET A 29 -12.69 10.42 -7.90
CA MET A 29 -12.31 9.56 -6.79
C MET A 29 -13.26 8.37 -6.55
N ALA A 30 -14.47 8.42 -7.12
CA ALA A 30 -15.49 7.41 -6.90
C ALA A 30 -15.04 5.99 -7.27
N PRO A 31 -14.36 5.74 -8.41
CA PRO A 31 -13.90 4.41 -8.77
C PRO A 31 -12.88 3.82 -7.79
N LEU A 32 -12.20 4.66 -7.02
CA LEU A 32 -11.26 4.23 -5.97
C LEU A 32 -11.95 3.85 -4.65
N GLY A 33 -13.29 3.91 -4.59
CA GLY A 33 -14.06 3.63 -3.39
C GLY A 33 -13.92 4.70 -2.30
N ILE A 34 -13.44 5.90 -2.64
CA ILE A 34 -13.19 6.97 -1.67
C ILE A 34 -14.50 7.65 -1.30
N ARG A 35 -14.99 7.36 -0.11
CA ARG A 35 -16.19 7.95 0.45
C ARG A 35 -15.93 9.21 1.26
N TYR A 36 -14.85 9.23 2.04
CA TYR A 36 -14.54 10.36 2.92
C TYR A 36 -13.14 10.90 2.63
N ILE A 37 -13.04 12.21 2.62
CA ILE A 37 -11.77 12.94 2.59
C ILE A 37 -11.65 13.63 3.95
N VAL A 38 -10.61 13.27 4.71
CA VAL A 38 -10.37 13.80 6.05
C VAL A 38 -9.11 14.66 6.01
N ILE A 39 -9.27 15.93 6.36
CA ILE A 39 -8.15 16.88 6.47
C ILE A 39 -7.90 17.11 7.96
N PRO A 40 -6.81 16.55 8.52
CA PRO A 40 -6.47 16.77 9.92
C PRO A 40 -6.01 18.21 10.12
N LEU A 41 -6.52 18.86 11.15
CA LEU A 41 -6.09 20.19 11.59
C LEU A 41 -5.18 20.10 12.82
N LEU A 42 -5.35 19.05 13.62
CA LEU A 42 -4.58 18.80 14.84
C LEU A 42 -4.13 17.34 14.86
N ASP A 43 -2.86 17.12 15.16
CA ASP A 43 -2.27 15.78 15.33
C ASP A 43 -1.99 15.41 16.81
N ARG A 44 -2.24 16.36 17.74
CA ARG A 44 -1.98 16.23 19.18
C ARG A 44 -0.52 16.03 19.59
N VAL A 45 0.38 16.00 18.66
CA VAL A 45 1.82 15.81 18.89
C VAL A 45 2.58 17.10 18.61
N HIS A 46 2.36 17.69 17.43
CA HIS A 46 3.07 18.88 16.95
C HIS A 46 2.15 20.08 16.75
N SER A 47 0.85 19.91 16.97
CA SER A 47 -0.15 20.95 16.72
C SER A 47 -1.11 21.08 17.90
N THR A 48 -1.57 22.33 18.12
CA THR A 48 -2.57 22.71 19.13
C THR A 48 -3.68 23.51 18.48
N SER A 49 -4.75 23.81 19.22
CA SER A 49 -5.83 24.67 18.73
C SER A 49 -5.34 26.06 18.27
N ASP A 50 -4.31 26.58 18.93
CA ASP A 50 -3.73 27.91 18.67
C ASP A 50 -2.63 27.85 17.57
N SER A 51 -2.12 26.66 17.28
CA SER A 51 -1.13 26.39 16.24
C SER A 51 -1.49 25.12 15.49
N PRO A 52 -2.47 25.18 14.57
CA PRO A 52 -2.91 24.02 13.79
C PRO A 52 -1.84 23.55 12.80
N LEU A 53 -2.02 22.35 12.26
CA LEU A 53 -1.18 21.83 11.18
C LEU A 53 -1.19 22.80 9.99
N PRO A 54 -0.03 23.10 9.41
CA PRO A 54 0.04 23.98 8.24
C PRO A 54 -0.61 23.28 7.05
N LEU A 55 -1.64 23.90 6.47
CA LEU A 55 -2.23 23.49 5.22
C LEU A 55 -1.78 24.44 4.10
N PRO A 56 -1.65 23.96 2.86
CA PRO A 56 -1.47 24.84 1.72
C PRO A 56 -2.56 25.90 1.66
N LEU A 57 -2.20 27.14 1.31
CA LEU A 57 -3.15 28.23 1.22
C LEU A 57 -4.27 27.90 0.21
N GLY A 58 -5.53 28.12 0.60
CA GLY A 58 -6.69 27.85 -0.24
C GLY A 58 -7.06 26.36 -0.40
N PHE A 59 -6.31 25.44 0.22
CA PHE A 59 -6.54 24.00 0.06
C PHE A 59 -7.92 23.56 0.57
N ARG A 60 -8.31 24.03 1.75
CA ARG A 60 -9.62 23.72 2.33
C ARG A 60 -10.76 24.30 1.50
N GLU A 61 -10.61 25.53 1.04
CA GLU A 61 -11.55 26.23 0.20
C GLU A 61 -11.74 25.53 -1.14
N ALA A 62 -10.66 25.07 -1.76
CA ALA A 62 -10.70 24.32 -3.01
C ALA A 62 -11.52 23.01 -2.90
N PHE A 63 -11.47 22.33 -1.75
CA PHE A 63 -12.34 21.18 -1.48
C PHE A 63 -13.77 21.57 -1.20
N ALA A 64 -14.01 22.69 -0.50
CA ALA A 64 -15.35 23.18 -0.21
C ALA A 64 -16.10 23.65 -1.47
N GLU A 65 -15.39 24.00 -2.52
CA GLU A 65 -15.95 24.42 -3.81
C GLU A 65 -16.31 23.24 -4.74
N GLN A 66 -16.00 21.99 -4.36
CA GLN A 66 -16.34 20.84 -5.17
C GLN A 66 -17.84 20.54 -5.11
N LEU A 67 -18.47 20.35 -6.28
CA LEU A 67 -19.92 20.18 -6.41
C LEU A 67 -20.42 18.83 -5.92
N ASP A 68 -19.55 17.85 -5.82
CA ASP A 68 -19.82 16.47 -5.45
C ASP A 68 -19.24 16.09 -4.08
N LEU A 69 -18.71 17.06 -3.35
CA LEU A 69 -18.29 16.92 -1.97
C LEU A 69 -19.21 17.69 -1.03
N ARG A 70 -19.56 17.05 0.08
CA ARG A 70 -20.36 17.65 1.14
C ARG A 70 -19.55 17.72 2.42
N ASN A 71 -19.43 18.92 3.00
CA ASN A 71 -18.85 19.04 4.33
C ASN A 71 -19.76 18.35 5.36
N VAL A 72 -19.18 17.47 6.17
CA VAL A 72 -19.88 16.74 7.24
C VAL A 72 -19.41 17.23 8.58
N TYR A 73 -20.33 17.29 9.53
CA TYR A 73 -19.95 17.65 10.90
C TYR A 73 -18.96 16.64 11.48
N GLY A 74 -17.89 17.17 12.07
CA GLY A 74 -16.83 16.39 12.69
C GLY A 74 -16.22 17.13 13.88
N PRO A 75 -15.27 16.53 14.58
CA PRO A 75 -14.55 17.19 15.65
C PRO A 75 -13.74 18.39 15.12
N SER A 76 -13.50 19.40 15.95
CA SER A 76 -12.74 20.60 15.58
C SER A 76 -11.29 20.33 15.17
N SER A 77 -10.80 19.12 15.42
CA SER A 77 -9.44 18.68 15.05
C SER A 77 -9.30 18.26 13.58
N MET A 78 -10.40 18.21 12.81
CA MET A 78 -10.38 17.81 11.40
C MET A 78 -11.54 18.41 10.60
N VAL A 79 -11.37 18.48 9.29
CA VAL A 79 -12.45 18.76 8.35
C VAL A 79 -12.73 17.49 7.57
N ILE A 80 -14.01 17.14 7.45
CA ILE A 80 -14.44 15.93 6.77
C ILE A 80 -15.34 16.30 5.59
N PHE A 81 -15.00 15.84 4.41
CA PHE A 81 -15.85 15.91 3.23
C PHE A 81 -16.34 14.50 2.87
N GLU A 82 -17.63 14.35 2.65
CA GLU A 82 -18.22 13.14 2.10
C GLU A 82 -18.39 13.29 0.59
N ASN A 83 -17.90 12.31 -0.13
CA ASN A 83 -18.11 12.19 -1.57
C ASN A 83 -19.53 11.68 -1.84
N SER A 84 -20.39 12.49 -2.40
CA SER A 84 -21.78 12.12 -2.73
C SER A 84 -21.87 11.15 -3.92
N GLN A 85 -20.80 10.99 -4.68
CA GLN A 85 -20.72 10.13 -5.86
C GLN A 85 -19.92 8.84 -5.62
N TRP A 86 -19.55 8.56 -4.36
CA TRP A 86 -18.77 7.37 -4.06
C TRP A 86 -19.47 6.08 -4.48
N ILE A 87 -18.71 5.09 -4.90
CA ILE A 87 -19.18 3.72 -5.12
C ILE A 87 -18.42 2.77 -4.20
N PRO A 88 -19.00 1.61 -3.85
CA PRO A 88 -18.27 0.62 -3.05
C PRO A 88 -16.97 0.20 -3.69
N LEU A 89 -15.95 -0.10 -2.87
CA LEU A 89 -14.65 -0.59 -3.35
C LEU A 89 -14.81 -1.85 -4.22
N THR A 90 -15.76 -2.70 -3.85
CA THR A 90 -16.22 -3.84 -4.65
C THR A 90 -17.74 -3.75 -4.79
N GLY A 91 -18.21 -3.63 -6.01
CA GLY A 91 -19.63 -3.42 -6.24
C GLY A 91 -20.09 -3.74 -7.65
N MET A 92 -21.34 -4.16 -7.78
CA MET A 92 -21.98 -4.29 -9.08
C MET A 92 -22.36 -2.91 -9.60
N LEU A 93 -21.86 -2.57 -10.78
CA LEU A 93 -22.21 -1.30 -11.42
C LEU A 93 -23.66 -1.31 -11.92
N SER A 94 -24.28 -0.13 -11.90
CA SER A 94 -25.53 0.07 -12.66
C SER A 94 -25.28 -0.14 -14.16
N ALA A 95 -26.33 -0.42 -14.94
CA ALA A 95 -26.17 -0.66 -16.38
C ALA A 95 -25.49 0.51 -17.10
N VAL A 96 -25.82 1.75 -16.72
CA VAL A 96 -25.23 2.97 -17.28
C VAL A 96 -23.74 3.07 -16.92
N ALA A 97 -23.40 2.90 -15.63
CA ALA A 97 -22.03 2.95 -15.18
C ALA A 97 -21.18 1.80 -15.77
N ALA A 98 -21.79 0.61 -15.95
CA ALA A 98 -21.14 -0.54 -16.58
C ALA A 98 -20.75 -0.28 -18.04
N GLN A 99 -21.64 0.34 -18.81
CA GLN A 99 -21.34 0.72 -20.20
C GLN A 99 -20.20 1.74 -20.25
N GLN A 100 -20.31 2.81 -19.47
CA GLN A 100 -19.33 3.89 -19.44
C GLN A 100 -17.98 3.49 -18.86
N SER A 101 -17.95 2.47 -18.01
CA SER A 101 -16.68 1.97 -17.41
C SER A 101 -15.69 1.44 -18.45
N SER A 102 -16.16 1.01 -19.62
CA SER A 102 -15.34 0.53 -20.74
C SER A 102 -14.88 1.66 -21.67
N GLU A 103 -15.60 2.79 -21.69
CA GLU A 103 -15.30 3.90 -22.60
C GLU A 103 -14.12 4.77 -22.14
N GLY A 104 -13.70 4.62 -20.88
CA GLY A 104 -12.43 5.08 -20.32
C GLY A 104 -12.16 6.59 -20.29
N GLY A 105 -11.44 7.00 -19.26
CA GLY A 105 -10.88 8.33 -19.12
C GLY A 105 -11.60 9.23 -18.10
N SER A 106 -10.88 10.25 -17.63
CA SER A 106 -11.35 11.22 -16.64
C SER A 106 -12.58 12.00 -17.10
N ASP A 107 -12.66 12.30 -18.39
CA ASP A 107 -13.77 13.08 -18.96
C ASP A 107 -15.08 12.30 -18.93
N ALA A 108 -15.04 11.01 -19.24
CA ALA A 108 -16.17 10.12 -19.11
C ALA A 108 -16.65 10.02 -17.65
N LEU A 109 -15.74 9.91 -16.69
CA LEU A 109 -16.06 9.88 -15.25
C LEU A 109 -16.79 11.14 -14.77
N VAL A 110 -16.34 12.30 -15.19
CA VAL A 110 -16.99 13.57 -14.80
C VAL A 110 -18.43 13.66 -15.30
N ALA A 111 -18.71 13.03 -16.45
CA ALA A 111 -20.04 13.00 -17.05
C ALA A 111 -20.93 11.85 -16.52
N THR A 112 -20.33 10.79 -15.97
CA THR A 112 -21.04 9.55 -15.61
C THR A 112 -21.77 9.63 -14.29
N GLU A 113 -23.02 9.15 -14.25
CA GLU A 113 -23.75 8.89 -13.03
C GLU A 113 -23.34 7.52 -12.46
N LEU A 114 -22.62 7.52 -11.33
CA LEU A 114 -22.09 6.31 -10.69
C LEU A 114 -22.99 5.79 -9.55
N THR A 115 -24.00 6.55 -9.14
CA THR A 115 -24.92 6.13 -8.10
C THR A 115 -25.71 4.89 -8.51
N GLY A 116 -26.19 4.13 -7.53
CA GLY A 116 -26.93 2.89 -7.77
C GLY A 116 -26.05 1.63 -7.88
N SER A 117 -24.74 1.75 -7.66
CA SER A 117 -23.87 0.57 -7.52
C SER A 117 -24.15 -0.15 -6.20
N ILE A 118 -24.22 -1.48 -6.24
CA ILE A 118 -24.55 -2.33 -5.09
C ILE A 118 -23.29 -2.97 -4.56
N ALA A 119 -23.01 -2.79 -3.26
CA ALA A 119 -21.85 -3.41 -2.62
C ALA A 119 -21.95 -4.94 -2.64
N VAL A 120 -20.89 -5.60 -3.08
CA VAL A 120 -20.75 -7.07 -3.07
C VAL A 120 -19.33 -7.42 -2.64
N LEU A 121 -19.09 -8.71 -2.37
CA LEU A 121 -17.80 -9.21 -1.89
C LEU A 121 -17.28 -8.40 -0.69
N ASN A 122 -18.17 -8.13 0.25
CA ASN A 122 -17.87 -7.38 1.47
C ASN A 122 -16.77 -8.09 2.26
N GLY A 123 -15.78 -7.33 2.72
CA GLY A 123 -14.62 -7.89 3.40
C GLY A 123 -13.46 -8.29 2.46
N THR A 124 -13.51 -7.87 1.19
CA THR A 124 -12.38 -8.01 0.27
C THR A 124 -11.12 -7.35 0.85
N THR A 125 -10.06 -8.12 0.87
CA THR A 125 -8.73 -7.69 1.29
C THR A 125 -7.85 -7.36 0.08
N SER A 126 -6.59 -6.99 0.31
CA SER A 126 -5.62 -6.79 -0.78
C SER A 126 -5.19 -8.09 -1.49
N TRP A 127 -5.69 -9.26 -1.06
CA TRP A 127 -5.28 -10.58 -1.56
C TRP A 127 -6.43 -11.47 -2.00
N ASP A 128 -7.58 -11.38 -1.33
CA ASP A 128 -8.73 -12.24 -1.53
C ASP A 128 -10.03 -11.58 -1.10
N SER A 129 -11.14 -12.21 -1.42
CA SER A 129 -12.46 -11.90 -0.89
C SER A 129 -13.11 -13.16 -0.31
N PRO A 130 -14.05 -13.01 0.63
CA PRO A 130 -14.92 -14.12 0.97
C PRO A 130 -15.78 -14.52 -0.24
N SER A 131 -16.16 -15.80 -0.30
CA SER A 131 -17.11 -16.28 -1.31
C SER A 131 -18.51 -15.69 -1.05
N GLN A 132 -19.09 -15.09 -2.08
CA GLN A 132 -20.43 -14.49 -2.01
C GLN A 132 -21.17 -14.70 -3.32
N GLU A 133 -22.49 -14.89 -3.24
CA GLU A 133 -23.35 -14.89 -4.42
C GLU A 133 -23.49 -13.46 -4.98
N ILE A 134 -23.23 -13.31 -6.27
CA ILE A 134 -23.33 -12.03 -6.96
C ILE A 134 -24.25 -12.16 -8.20
N PRO A 135 -24.97 -11.09 -8.57
CA PRO A 135 -25.79 -11.11 -9.78
C PRO A 135 -24.95 -11.05 -11.06
N ALA A 136 -25.59 -11.32 -12.18
CA ALA A 136 -25.04 -11.03 -13.51
C ALA A 136 -24.84 -9.54 -13.73
N GLY A 137 -23.79 -9.17 -14.45
CA GLY A 137 -23.50 -7.77 -14.78
C GLY A 137 -21.99 -7.47 -14.82
N ARG A 138 -21.60 -6.32 -14.33
CA ARG A 138 -20.21 -5.89 -14.27
C ARG A 138 -19.80 -5.60 -12.83
N LEU A 139 -18.91 -6.43 -12.32
CA LEU A 139 -18.31 -6.26 -11.00
C LEU A 139 -17.18 -5.24 -11.09
N HIS A 140 -17.30 -4.13 -10.41
CA HIS A 140 -16.27 -3.14 -10.22
C HIS A 140 -15.38 -3.50 -9.02
N VAL A 141 -14.07 -3.29 -9.17
CA VAL A 141 -13.09 -3.42 -8.09
C VAL A 141 -12.19 -2.19 -8.13
N GLY A 142 -12.24 -1.37 -7.09
CA GLY A 142 -11.56 -0.08 -6.97
C GLY A 142 -10.07 -0.17 -6.68
N PHE A 143 -9.44 -1.33 -6.95
CA PHE A 143 -7.98 -1.46 -6.92
C PHE A 143 -7.38 -1.07 -8.27
N PRO A 144 -6.10 -0.61 -8.29
CA PRO A 144 -5.37 -0.39 -9.53
C PRO A 144 -5.42 -1.63 -10.43
N PHE A 145 -5.54 -1.41 -11.74
CA PHE A 145 -5.58 -2.53 -12.69
C PHE A 145 -4.33 -3.40 -12.57
N ASP A 146 -4.55 -4.68 -12.30
CA ASP A 146 -3.50 -5.69 -12.28
C ASP A 146 -4.05 -7.01 -12.80
N SER A 147 -3.43 -7.54 -13.86
CA SER A 147 -3.83 -8.79 -14.52
C SER A 147 -3.69 -10.05 -13.65
N ARG A 148 -3.06 -9.93 -12.47
CA ARG A 148 -2.92 -11.00 -11.47
C ARG A 148 -4.18 -11.21 -10.64
N TRP A 149 -5.10 -10.26 -10.65
CA TRP A 149 -6.41 -10.49 -10.07
C TRP A 149 -7.21 -11.47 -10.92
N THR A 150 -7.92 -12.36 -10.28
CA THR A 150 -8.78 -13.35 -10.93
C THR A 150 -10.06 -13.46 -10.13
N LEU A 151 -11.17 -13.31 -10.79
CA LEU A 151 -12.49 -13.59 -10.25
C LEU A 151 -12.86 -15.02 -10.61
N SER A 152 -13.17 -15.84 -9.61
CA SER A 152 -13.76 -17.17 -9.82
C SER A 152 -15.27 -17.06 -9.64
N ILE A 153 -16.07 -17.48 -10.62
CA ILE A 153 -17.53 -17.54 -10.56
C ILE A 153 -17.94 -18.98 -10.79
N ASN A 154 -18.56 -19.61 -9.79
CA ASN A 154 -18.94 -21.04 -9.85
C ASN A 154 -17.77 -21.97 -10.23
N GLY A 155 -16.52 -21.56 -9.90
CA GLY A 155 -15.30 -22.28 -10.26
C GLY A 155 -14.69 -21.90 -11.62
N GLU A 156 -15.37 -21.11 -12.44
CA GLU A 156 -14.81 -20.59 -13.69
C GLU A 156 -14.04 -19.29 -13.46
N SER A 157 -12.89 -19.17 -14.10
CA SER A 157 -11.98 -18.03 -13.94
C SER A 157 -12.28 -16.93 -14.95
N VAL A 158 -12.56 -15.73 -14.45
CA VAL A 158 -12.77 -14.50 -15.24
C VAL A 158 -11.57 -13.58 -15.08
N LYS A 159 -11.09 -13.03 -16.19
CA LYS A 159 -9.96 -12.08 -16.21
C LYS A 159 -10.42 -10.66 -15.98
N PRO A 160 -9.60 -9.81 -15.32
CA PRO A 160 -9.91 -8.41 -15.16
C PRO A 160 -9.82 -7.65 -16.47
N GLN A 161 -10.66 -6.65 -16.63
CA GLN A 161 -10.62 -5.65 -17.70
C GLN A 161 -10.34 -4.28 -17.07
N ALA A 162 -9.65 -3.41 -17.81
CA ALA A 162 -9.45 -2.03 -17.35
C ALA A 162 -10.81 -1.29 -17.30
N SER A 163 -11.00 -0.51 -16.25
CA SER A 163 -12.21 0.23 -15.97
C SER A 163 -11.87 1.66 -15.59
N PHE A 164 -12.59 2.63 -16.18
CA PHE A 164 -12.36 4.06 -15.93
C PHE A 164 -10.88 4.48 -16.09
N GLY A 165 -10.11 3.73 -16.90
CA GLY A 165 -8.70 4.00 -17.18
C GLY A 165 -7.70 3.64 -16.09
N THR A 166 -8.11 3.37 -14.85
CA THR A 166 -7.20 3.20 -13.71
C THR A 166 -7.47 1.99 -12.83
N VAL A 167 -8.72 1.56 -12.75
CA VAL A 167 -9.18 0.45 -11.90
C VAL A 167 -9.59 -0.74 -12.74
N MET A 168 -10.18 -1.76 -12.15
CA MET A 168 -10.57 -2.96 -12.88
C MET A 168 -12.05 -3.30 -12.74
N ASN A 169 -12.55 -4.03 -13.68
CA ASN A 169 -13.85 -4.69 -13.60
C ASN A 169 -13.77 -6.14 -14.11
N PHE A 170 -14.82 -6.90 -13.81
CA PHE A 170 -15.00 -8.26 -14.27
C PHE A 170 -16.41 -8.41 -14.83
N GLU A 171 -16.53 -9.09 -15.96
CA GLU A 171 -17.82 -9.40 -16.55
C GLU A 171 -18.35 -10.69 -15.92
N THR A 172 -19.49 -10.62 -15.22
CA THR A 172 -19.97 -11.73 -14.40
C THR A 172 -21.02 -12.61 -15.10
N GLY A 173 -21.23 -12.40 -16.39
CA GLY A 173 -22.08 -13.26 -17.23
C GLY A 173 -23.44 -13.61 -16.60
N SER A 174 -23.57 -14.84 -16.11
CA SER A 174 -24.78 -15.37 -15.47
C SER A 174 -24.89 -15.08 -13.97
N GLY A 175 -23.85 -14.51 -13.34
CA GLY A 175 -23.77 -14.42 -11.90
C GLY A 175 -23.46 -15.76 -11.21
N GLY A 176 -23.48 -15.81 -9.90
CA GLY A 176 -23.24 -17.02 -9.10
C GLY A 176 -22.34 -16.77 -7.89
N ILE A 177 -21.80 -17.87 -7.34
CA ILE A 177 -20.87 -17.78 -6.20
C ILE A 177 -19.51 -17.29 -6.73
N ALA A 178 -19.13 -16.10 -6.29
CA ALA A 178 -17.93 -15.41 -6.73
C ALA A 178 -16.89 -15.31 -5.59
N GLU A 179 -15.63 -15.41 -5.96
CA GLU A 179 -14.47 -15.25 -5.08
C GLU A 179 -13.36 -14.54 -5.85
N LEU A 180 -12.85 -13.45 -5.28
CA LEU A 180 -11.77 -12.67 -5.88
C LEU A 180 -10.43 -13.09 -5.25
N LYS A 181 -9.45 -13.43 -6.08
CA LYS A 181 -8.12 -13.86 -5.64
C LYS A 181 -7.02 -13.12 -6.38
N TYR A 182 -5.99 -12.77 -5.66
CA TYR A 182 -4.76 -12.22 -6.23
C TYR A 182 -3.71 -13.29 -6.39
N ALA A 183 -3.30 -13.56 -7.61
CA ALA A 183 -2.30 -14.57 -7.92
C ALA A 183 -0.90 -14.08 -7.50
N THR A 184 -0.29 -14.77 -6.56
CA THR A 184 1.11 -14.52 -6.20
C THR A 184 2.01 -15.00 -7.34
N PRO A 185 2.90 -14.14 -7.88
CA PRO A 185 3.77 -14.54 -9.00
C PRO A 185 4.72 -15.66 -8.57
N LEU A 186 4.91 -16.66 -9.42
CA LEU A 186 5.81 -17.80 -9.17
C LEU A 186 7.25 -17.35 -8.88
N THR A 187 7.67 -16.21 -9.41
CA THR A 187 8.98 -15.62 -9.13
C THR A 187 9.22 -15.38 -7.65
N ARG A 188 8.18 -15.03 -6.88
CA ARG A 188 8.30 -14.86 -5.42
C ARG A 188 8.68 -16.18 -4.73
N TYR A 189 8.06 -17.28 -5.15
CA TYR A 189 8.38 -18.61 -4.59
C TYR A 189 9.79 -19.04 -4.97
N ILE A 190 10.26 -18.72 -6.19
CA ILE A 190 11.63 -18.99 -6.63
C ILE A 190 12.63 -18.20 -5.77
N TRP A 191 12.37 -16.91 -5.52
CA TRP A 191 13.24 -16.09 -4.66
C TRP A 191 13.29 -16.61 -3.21
N VAL A 192 12.13 -16.99 -2.66
CA VAL A 192 12.09 -17.60 -1.31
C VAL A 192 12.86 -18.91 -1.29
N LEU A 193 12.70 -19.78 -2.30
CA LEU A 193 13.44 -21.02 -2.40
C LEU A 193 14.95 -20.78 -2.49
N LEU A 194 15.39 -19.84 -3.33
CA LEU A 194 16.81 -19.46 -3.42
C LEU A 194 17.35 -18.93 -2.10
N GLN A 195 16.58 -18.14 -1.39
CA GLN A 195 16.95 -17.64 -0.07
C GLN A 195 17.08 -18.77 0.95
N VAL A 196 16.15 -19.72 0.97
CA VAL A 196 16.23 -20.91 1.85
C VAL A 196 17.46 -21.76 1.51
N LEU A 197 17.72 -22.00 0.22
CA LEU A 197 18.91 -22.74 -0.23
C LEU A 197 20.21 -22.02 0.17
N LEU A 198 20.25 -20.70 0.05
CA LEU A 198 21.40 -19.90 0.48
C LEU A 198 21.67 -20.06 1.99
N TRP A 199 20.62 -19.95 2.82
CA TRP A 199 20.75 -20.14 4.26
C TRP A 199 21.14 -21.57 4.62
N ALA A 200 20.59 -22.58 3.92
CA ALA A 200 21.00 -23.98 4.10
C ALA A 200 22.48 -24.17 3.76
N PHE A 201 22.95 -23.58 2.67
CA PHE A 201 24.36 -23.63 2.27
C PHE A 201 25.30 -22.98 3.32
N VAL A 202 24.91 -21.79 3.82
CA VAL A 202 25.65 -21.11 4.89
C VAL A 202 25.68 -21.97 6.16
N ALA A 203 24.54 -22.52 6.56
CA ALA A 203 24.44 -23.40 7.74
C ALA A 203 25.33 -24.64 7.61
N LEU A 204 25.31 -25.31 6.44
CA LEU A 204 26.18 -26.46 6.17
C LEU A 204 27.65 -26.06 6.16
N GLY A 205 27.97 -24.88 5.62
CA GLY A 205 29.35 -24.36 5.62
C GLY A 205 29.87 -24.05 7.02
N VAL A 206 29.00 -23.54 7.91
CA VAL A 206 29.32 -23.24 9.31
C VAL A 206 29.35 -24.51 10.17
N LEU A 207 28.42 -25.44 9.91
CA LEU A 207 28.31 -26.72 10.66
C LEU A 207 29.29 -27.77 10.21
N GLN A 208 29.99 -27.62 9.07
CA GLN A 208 31.07 -28.50 8.73
C GLN A 208 32.17 -28.33 9.79
N PRO A 209 32.38 -29.34 10.69
CA PRO A 209 33.51 -29.29 11.60
C PRO A 209 34.74 -29.18 10.73
N LYS A 210 35.65 -28.27 11.08
CA LYS A 210 36.95 -28.12 10.45
C LYS A 210 37.72 -29.45 10.52
N TRP A 211 37.37 -30.39 9.66
CA TRP A 211 38.16 -31.57 9.37
C TRP A 211 39.33 -31.18 8.48
N ARG A 212 39.97 -30.06 8.78
CA ARG A 212 41.31 -29.76 8.25
C ARG A 212 42.30 -30.15 9.28
N GLY A 213 42.85 -31.33 9.03
CA GLY A 213 44.19 -31.79 9.38
C GLY A 213 44.77 -31.24 10.68
N ARG A 214 44.68 -32.03 11.74
CA ARG A 214 45.75 -32.05 12.70
C ARG A 214 47.04 -32.30 11.92
N ARG A 215 47.69 -31.25 11.44
CA ARG A 215 49.11 -31.31 11.11
C ARG A 215 49.82 -31.56 12.42
N ALA A 216 50.40 -32.77 12.49
CA ALA A 216 51.22 -33.23 13.58
C ALA A 216 52.26 -32.18 13.99
N GLY A 217 52.32 -31.94 15.28
CA GLY A 217 53.53 -31.69 16.03
C GLY A 217 54.51 -30.65 15.49
N GLN A 218 54.22 -29.38 15.55
CA GLN A 218 55.26 -28.40 15.76
C GLN A 218 55.45 -28.25 17.27
N LYS A 219 56.45 -28.90 17.81
CA LYS A 219 56.95 -28.66 19.16
C LYS A 219 57.38 -27.19 19.23
N PHE A 220 56.59 -26.42 19.98
CA PHE A 220 56.94 -25.05 20.32
C PHE A 220 58.16 -25.16 21.29
N VAL A 221 59.37 -24.92 20.79
CA VAL A 221 60.57 -24.72 21.60
C VAL A 221 60.39 -23.30 22.16
N LEU A 222 60.22 -23.23 23.49
CA LEU A 222 60.29 -21.98 24.20
C LEU A 222 61.67 -21.37 24.05
N PRO A 223 61.85 -20.15 23.60
CA PRO A 223 63.11 -19.48 23.66
C PRO A 223 63.52 -19.25 25.11
N GLU A 224 64.71 -19.58 25.42
CA GLU A 224 65.38 -19.43 26.69
C GLU A 224 65.26 -18.02 27.23
N SER A 225 64.92 -17.90 28.50
CA SER A 225 64.59 -16.65 29.18
C SER A 225 65.77 -15.67 29.14
N THR A 226 65.59 -14.57 28.44
CA THR A 226 66.43 -13.38 28.54
C THR A 226 66.21 -12.73 29.91
N PRO A 227 67.27 -12.41 30.66
CA PRO A 227 67.11 -11.79 31.98
C PRO A 227 66.52 -10.37 31.85
N VAL A 228 65.46 -10.15 32.58
CA VAL A 228 64.81 -8.82 32.69
C VAL A 228 65.72 -7.97 33.60
N VAL A 229 66.35 -6.96 33.03
CA VAL A 229 66.97 -5.89 33.80
C VAL A 229 65.91 -4.96 34.36
N VAL A 230 65.70 -5.02 35.69
CA VAL A 230 64.85 -4.08 36.40
C VAL A 230 65.63 -2.82 36.67
N LEU A 231 65.37 -1.75 35.94
CA LEU A 231 65.84 -0.42 36.29
C LEU A 231 64.89 0.18 37.36
N SER A 232 65.33 0.23 38.60
CA SER A 232 64.68 0.99 39.65
C SER A 232 64.96 2.47 39.45
N VAL A 233 63.90 3.22 39.17
CA VAL A 233 63.95 4.69 39.19
C VAL A 233 63.59 5.15 40.61
N ASP A 234 64.62 5.58 41.32
CA ASP A 234 64.47 6.29 42.60
C ASP A 234 63.70 7.59 42.37
N ALA A 235 62.51 7.67 42.92
CA ALA A 235 61.76 8.93 43.06
C ALA A 235 62.28 9.68 44.26
N LYS A 236 62.89 10.80 44.03
CA LYS A 236 63.33 11.78 45.05
C LYS A 236 62.11 12.64 45.44
N PRO A 237 61.77 12.78 46.73
CA PRO A 237 60.74 13.74 47.17
C PRO A 237 61.39 15.07 47.49
N GLY A 238 60.71 16.12 47.23
CA GLY A 238 61.07 17.51 47.57
C GLY A 238 60.31 18.45 46.68
N GLU A 239 59.66 19.42 47.06
CA GLU A 239 59.55 20.35 48.15
C GLU A 239 58.72 21.50 47.67
N GLN A 240 57.77 21.84 48.41
CA GLN A 240 57.05 23.09 48.64
C GLN A 240 57.54 24.36 47.87
N SER A 241 56.65 25.05 47.27
CA SER A 241 56.25 26.47 47.58
C SER A 241 54.99 26.84 46.83
#